data_aaff95e9f00e297c4a6bd6f5db37d1a1
#
_entry.id   aaff95e9f00e297c4a6bd6f5db37d1a1
#
_cell.length_a   1.000
_cell.length_b   1.000
_cell.length_c   1.000
_cell.angle_alpha   90.00
_cell.angle_beta   90.00
_cell.angle_gamma   90.00
#
_symmetry.space_group_name_H-M   'P 1'
#
loop_
_entity.id
_entity.type
_entity.pdbx_description
1 polymer ?
#
loop_
_entity_poly.entity_id
_entity_poly.type
_entity_poly.pdbx_seq_one_letter_code
_entity_poly.pdbx_strand_id
1 'polypeptide(L)'
;VSCSDYHIFLKLKKNRRQTLDSYKEIVAAALENGVRPRCHLEDLTRADLYGFVLPMINELNELCKGSGKTVKIRLCDTMGYGLPFPNAEPPRGVPAIIRAILDETDTRSEDLEWHGHNDFHKVLANGVCAWLYGCSAVNGTFLGFGERTGNPPVEGLVFDWMGITGIHDGIDTTAITDMAEFFRKEINYPIPANYPFVGMDFNTTRAGIHADGLTKNEEIYNIFDTEKYLKRPCKVAISNTSGLAGVAYWIQSNIPKGIDIRKDNPGIVTIKNWIDEEYRKGRTTTISEEEMFKLVREYMPELF
;
A
#
# COMPACT_ATOMS: atom_id res chain seq x y z
N VAL A 1 -5.52 -21.89 -11.88
CA VAL A 1 -5.77 -22.25 -13.30
C VAL A 1 -5.16 -21.19 -14.21
N SER A 2 -4.25 -21.57 -15.11
CA SER A 2 -3.66 -20.63 -16.08
C SER A 2 -4.66 -20.34 -17.20
N CYS A 3 -4.80 -19.08 -17.59
CA CYS A 3 -5.81 -18.70 -18.59
C CYS A 3 -5.26 -17.97 -19.82
N SER A 4 -3.98 -17.57 -19.84
CA SER A 4 -3.35 -17.01 -21.04
C SER A 4 -2.81 -18.09 -21.97
N ASP A 5 -2.80 -17.80 -23.26
CA ASP A 5 -2.19 -18.67 -24.27
C ASP A 5 -0.69 -18.91 -24.02
N TYR A 6 0.02 -17.92 -23.46
CA TYR A 6 1.41 -18.08 -23.02
C TYR A 6 1.57 -19.23 -22.03
N HIS A 7 0.69 -19.31 -21.04
CA HIS A 7 0.74 -20.38 -20.05
C HIS A 7 0.20 -21.69 -20.63
N ILE A 8 -0.90 -21.65 -21.35
CA ILE A 8 -1.55 -22.84 -21.89
C ILE A 8 -0.61 -23.58 -22.87
N PHE A 9 -0.10 -22.87 -23.88
CA PHE A 9 0.71 -23.49 -24.91
C PHE A 9 2.17 -23.68 -24.50
N LEU A 10 2.78 -22.72 -23.85
CA LEU A 10 4.22 -22.75 -23.57
C LEU A 10 4.57 -23.44 -22.24
N LYS A 11 3.77 -23.22 -21.18
CA LYS A 11 4.00 -23.79 -19.85
C LYS A 11 3.35 -25.18 -19.73
N LEU A 12 2.05 -25.30 -20.02
CA LEU A 12 1.30 -26.54 -19.85
C LEU A 12 1.43 -27.51 -21.02
N LYS A 13 1.87 -27.05 -22.18
CA LYS A 13 1.98 -27.86 -23.44
C LYS A 13 0.64 -28.48 -23.83
N LYS A 14 -0.48 -27.77 -23.60
CA LYS A 14 -1.85 -28.19 -23.92
C LYS A 14 -2.50 -27.17 -24.85
N ASN A 15 -3.63 -27.53 -25.43
CA ASN A 15 -4.53 -26.59 -26.07
C ASN A 15 -5.58 -26.09 -25.06
N ARG A 16 -6.36 -25.05 -25.41
CA ARG A 16 -7.39 -24.45 -24.54
C ARG A 16 -8.41 -25.48 -24.05
N ARG A 17 -8.88 -26.38 -24.91
CA ARG A 17 -9.87 -27.42 -24.55
C ARG A 17 -9.31 -28.41 -23.53
N GLN A 18 -8.13 -28.98 -23.83
CA GLN A 18 -7.47 -29.92 -22.91
C GLN A 18 -7.20 -29.28 -21.53
N THR A 19 -6.86 -28.01 -21.52
CA THR A 19 -6.62 -27.26 -20.30
C THR A 19 -7.90 -27.10 -19.49
N LEU A 20 -8.97 -26.69 -20.13
CA LEU A 20 -10.28 -26.53 -19.49
C LEU A 20 -10.82 -27.86 -18.94
N ASP A 21 -10.71 -28.94 -19.71
CA ASP A 21 -11.14 -30.27 -19.26
C ASP A 21 -10.40 -30.69 -17.97
N SER A 22 -9.08 -30.48 -17.93
CA SER A 22 -8.28 -30.73 -16.70
C SER A 22 -8.73 -29.89 -15.51
N TYR A 23 -9.13 -28.63 -15.72
CA TYR A 23 -9.63 -27.77 -14.63
C TYR A 23 -11.00 -28.21 -14.14
N LYS A 24 -11.88 -28.64 -15.05
CA LYS A 24 -13.19 -29.18 -14.72
C LYS A 24 -13.08 -30.45 -13.88
N GLU A 25 -12.15 -31.35 -14.19
CA GLU A 25 -11.88 -32.56 -13.40
C GLU A 25 -11.49 -32.20 -11.94
N ILE A 26 -10.61 -31.21 -11.76
CA ILE A 26 -10.18 -30.79 -10.42
C ILE A 26 -11.34 -30.14 -9.65
N VAL A 27 -12.13 -29.29 -10.31
CA VAL A 27 -13.28 -28.63 -9.70
C VAL A 27 -14.35 -29.64 -9.33
N ALA A 28 -14.64 -30.61 -10.20
CA ALA A 28 -15.58 -31.69 -9.93
C ALA A 28 -15.15 -32.52 -8.70
N ALA A 29 -13.88 -32.93 -8.64
CA ALA A 29 -13.33 -33.64 -7.50
C ALA A 29 -13.42 -32.85 -6.19
N ALA A 30 -13.21 -31.54 -6.22
CA ALA A 30 -13.38 -30.67 -5.05
C ALA A 30 -14.85 -30.68 -4.58
N LEU A 31 -15.80 -30.54 -5.50
CA LEU A 31 -17.24 -30.56 -5.20
C LEU A 31 -17.72 -31.90 -4.64
N GLU A 32 -17.26 -33.01 -5.23
CA GLU A 32 -17.56 -34.39 -4.74
C GLU A 32 -17.07 -34.59 -3.30
N ASN A 33 -15.97 -33.97 -2.91
CA ASN A 33 -15.44 -34.00 -1.55
C ASN A 33 -16.00 -32.90 -0.64
N GLY A 34 -17.07 -32.21 -1.05
CA GLY A 34 -17.70 -31.17 -0.25
C GLY A 34 -16.91 -29.88 -0.12
N VAL A 35 -15.82 -29.70 -0.89
CA VAL A 35 -14.97 -28.51 -0.85
C VAL A 35 -15.49 -27.45 -1.82
N ARG A 36 -15.58 -26.20 -1.37
CA ARG A 36 -15.88 -25.07 -2.26
C ARG A 36 -14.66 -24.70 -3.08
N PRO A 37 -14.72 -24.79 -4.44
CA PRO A 37 -13.56 -24.49 -5.27
C PRO A 37 -13.26 -22.99 -5.33
N ARG A 38 -11.97 -22.65 -5.41
CA ARG A 38 -11.46 -21.32 -5.73
C ARG A 38 -10.49 -21.43 -6.90
N CYS A 39 -10.83 -20.82 -8.02
CA CYS A 39 -10.03 -20.82 -9.23
C CYS A 39 -9.24 -19.51 -9.36
N HIS A 40 -7.91 -19.61 -9.37
CA HIS A 40 -7.02 -18.48 -9.61
C HIS A 40 -6.75 -18.39 -11.11
N LEU A 41 -7.24 -17.35 -11.77
CA LEU A 41 -7.06 -17.13 -13.20
C LEU A 41 -5.68 -16.52 -13.46
N GLU A 42 -4.66 -17.37 -13.42
CA GLU A 42 -3.26 -16.96 -13.59
C GLU A 42 -3.03 -16.35 -14.97
N ASP A 43 -2.37 -15.18 -14.99
CA ASP A 43 -2.01 -14.44 -16.20
C ASP A 43 -3.20 -13.85 -16.99
N LEU A 44 -4.23 -13.45 -16.25
CA LEU A 44 -5.48 -12.92 -16.81
C LEU A 44 -5.28 -11.69 -17.69
N THR A 45 -4.39 -10.79 -17.31
CA THR A 45 -4.14 -9.53 -18.03
C THR A 45 -3.41 -9.69 -19.36
N ARG A 46 -3.14 -10.95 -19.79
CA ARG A 46 -2.68 -11.33 -21.14
C ARG A 46 -3.57 -12.38 -21.79
N ALA A 47 -4.69 -12.72 -21.17
CA ALA A 47 -5.57 -13.76 -21.65
C ALA A 47 -6.58 -13.23 -22.68
N ASP A 48 -7.09 -14.11 -23.51
CA ASP A 48 -8.23 -13.86 -24.38
C ASP A 48 -9.53 -13.88 -23.53
N LEU A 49 -9.98 -12.70 -23.10
CA LEU A 49 -11.10 -12.57 -22.20
C LEU A 49 -12.37 -13.20 -22.79
N TYR A 50 -12.75 -12.77 -23.97
CA TYR A 50 -14.01 -13.19 -24.61
C TYR A 50 -13.95 -14.58 -25.25
N GLY A 51 -12.84 -14.93 -25.88
CA GLY A 51 -12.71 -16.20 -26.58
C GLY A 51 -12.33 -17.39 -25.69
N PHE A 52 -11.90 -17.15 -24.44
CA PHE A 52 -11.51 -18.23 -23.55
C PHE A 52 -11.93 -18.04 -22.10
N VAL A 53 -11.65 -16.87 -21.48
CA VAL A 53 -11.84 -16.71 -20.03
C VAL A 53 -13.32 -16.75 -19.66
N LEU A 54 -14.19 -15.96 -20.31
CA LEU A 54 -15.61 -15.95 -20.01
C LEU A 54 -16.28 -17.30 -20.28
N PRO A 55 -16.05 -17.99 -21.42
CA PRO A 55 -16.52 -19.35 -21.62
C PRO A 55 -16.05 -20.34 -20.55
N MET A 56 -14.77 -20.27 -20.13
CA MET A 56 -14.22 -21.09 -19.06
C MET A 56 -14.95 -20.86 -17.74
N ILE A 57 -15.15 -19.59 -17.33
CA ILE A 57 -15.88 -19.26 -16.11
C ILE A 57 -17.31 -19.83 -16.14
N ASN A 58 -18.00 -19.68 -17.27
CA ASN A 58 -19.35 -20.22 -17.43
C ASN A 58 -19.38 -21.75 -17.30
N GLU A 59 -18.44 -22.48 -17.92
CA GLU A 59 -18.35 -23.93 -17.76
C GLU A 59 -18.03 -24.35 -16.29
N LEU A 60 -17.23 -23.57 -15.57
CA LEU A 60 -16.96 -23.83 -14.15
C LEU A 60 -18.17 -23.52 -13.25
N ASN A 61 -18.94 -22.49 -13.55
CA ASN A 61 -20.18 -22.17 -12.87
C ASN A 61 -21.24 -23.28 -13.09
N GLU A 62 -21.34 -23.79 -14.32
CA GLU A 62 -22.25 -24.91 -14.63
C GLU A 62 -21.96 -26.15 -13.77
N LEU A 63 -20.67 -26.50 -13.55
CA LEU A 63 -20.31 -27.63 -12.69
C LEU A 63 -20.79 -27.45 -11.23
N CYS A 64 -20.92 -26.22 -10.78
CA CYS A 64 -21.38 -25.94 -9.43
C CYS A 64 -22.91 -26.00 -9.28
N LYS A 65 -23.65 -25.97 -10.40
CA LYS A 65 -25.13 -26.07 -10.34
C LYS A 65 -25.56 -27.37 -9.69
N GLY A 66 -26.47 -27.28 -8.73
CA GLY A 66 -26.96 -28.44 -7.98
C GLY A 66 -26.10 -28.88 -6.79
N SER A 67 -24.86 -28.36 -6.65
CA SER A 67 -23.99 -28.69 -5.51
C SER A 67 -24.28 -27.86 -4.25
N GLY A 68 -25.06 -26.78 -4.37
CA GLY A 68 -25.26 -25.78 -3.32
C GLY A 68 -24.04 -24.90 -3.08
N LYS A 69 -23.02 -24.95 -3.95
CA LYS A 69 -21.78 -24.17 -3.87
C LYS A 69 -21.62 -23.32 -5.13
N THR A 70 -20.81 -22.27 -5.00
CA THR A 70 -20.32 -21.44 -6.11
C THR A 70 -18.82 -21.60 -6.25
N VAL A 71 -18.28 -21.36 -7.43
CA VAL A 71 -16.83 -21.23 -7.61
C VAL A 71 -16.41 -19.80 -7.26
N LYS A 72 -15.40 -19.64 -6.40
CA LYS A 72 -14.71 -18.36 -6.23
C LYS A 72 -13.72 -18.16 -7.35
N ILE A 73 -13.72 -16.97 -7.91
CA ILE A 73 -12.83 -16.58 -9.01
C ILE A 73 -11.86 -15.50 -8.50
N ARG A 74 -10.57 -15.83 -8.49
CA ARG A 74 -9.51 -14.88 -8.22
C ARG A 74 -8.89 -14.42 -9.54
N LEU A 75 -9.00 -13.14 -9.81
CA LEU A 75 -8.48 -12.47 -10.99
C LEU A 75 -7.01 -12.12 -10.74
N CYS A 76 -6.09 -12.76 -11.47
CA CYS A 76 -4.66 -12.63 -11.21
C CYS A 76 -3.97 -11.79 -12.30
N ASP A 77 -3.57 -10.59 -11.92
CA ASP A 77 -2.65 -9.75 -12.71
C ASP A 77 -1.21 -10.18 -12.44
N THR A 78 -0.87 -11.36 -12.97
CA THR A 78 0.38 -12.07 -12.67
C THR A 78 1.63 -11.27 -13.04
N MET A 79 1.56 -10.45 -14.08
CA MET A 79 2.68 -9.68 -14.61
C MET A 79 2.57 -8.17 -14.32
N GLY A 80 1.57 -7.75 -13.55
CA GLY A 80 1.36 -6.34 -13.20
C GLY A 80 0.93 -5.45 -14.38
N TYR A 81 0.36 -6.02 -15.45
CA TYR A 81 -0.06 -5.27 -16.63
C TYR A 81 -1.39 -4.55 -16.47
N GLY A 82 -2.13 -4.80 -15.41
CA GLY A 82 -3.42 -4.18 -15.13
C GLY A 82 -3.40 -2.66 -15.21
N LEU A 83 -4.49 -2.09 -15.72
CA LEU A 83 -4.70 -0.65 -15.88
C LEU A 83 -5.99 -0.25 -15.17
N PRO A 84 -5.93 0.64 -14.15
CA PRO A 84 -7.11 1.04 -13.36
C PRO A 84 -7.96 2.11 -14.04
N PHE A 85 -7.80 2.29 -15.35
CA PHE A 85 -8.46 3.37 -16.09
C PHE A 85 -9.77 2.89 -16.73
N PRO A 86 -10.89 3.65 -16.62
CA PRO A 86 -12.19 3.24 -17.12
C PRO A 86 -12.23 2.88 -18.62
N ASN A 87 -11.40 3.55 -19.43
CA ASN A 87 -11.35 3.37 -20.87
C ASN A 87 -10.24 2.40 -21.33
N ALA A 88 -9.59 1.71 -20.40
CA ALA A 88 -8.60 0.71 -20.76
C ALA A 88 -9.30 -0.58 -21.19
N GLU A 89 -8.97 -1.05 -22.41
CA GLU A 89 -9.57 -2.23 -23.00
C GLU A 89 -9.01 -3.54 -22.39
N PRO A 90 -9.81 -4.64 -22.41
CA PRO A 90 -9.31 -5.97 -22.15
C PRO A 90 -8.16 -6.35 -23.09
N PRO A 91 -7.21 -7.20 -22.66
CA PRO A 91 -7.19 -7.88 -21.37
C PRO A 91 -6.53 -7.10 -20.23
N ARG A 92 -6.23 -5.79 -20.38
CA ARG A 92 -5.49 -5.01 -19.38
C ARG A 92 -6.37 -4.11 -18.52
N GLY A 93 -7.51 -3.68 -19.00
CA GLY A 93 -8.43 -2.81 -18.28
C GLY A 93 -9.10 -3.51 -17.11
N VAL A 94 -8.69 -3.22 -15.87
CA VAL A 94 -9.28 -3.80 -14.65
C VAL A 94 -10.80 -3.56 -14.60
N PRO A 95 -11.31 -2.33 -14.83
CA PRO A 95 -12.75 -2.09 -14.89
C PRO A 95 -13.48 -2.94 -15.94
N ALA A 96 -12.91 -3.02 -17.13
CA ALA A 96 -13.53 -3.72 -18.26
C ALA A 96 -13.57 -5.24 -18.05
N ILE A 97 -12.50 -5.82 -17.49
CA ILE A 97 -12.45 -7.25 -17.16
C ILE A 97 -13.54 -7.60 -16.14
N ILE A 98 -13.62 -6.84 -15.03
CA ILE A 98 -14.58 -7.13 -13.95
C ILE A 98 -16.01 -6.98 -14.46
N ARG A 99 -16.27 -5.91 -15.19
CA ARG A 99 -17.57 -5.66 -15.80
C ARG A 99 -18.00 -6.80 -16.72
N ALA A 100 -17.13 -7.21 -17.65
CA ALA A 100 -17.42 -8.30 -18.57
C ALA A 100 -17.73 -9.61 -17.84
N ILE A 101 -17.00 -9.94 -16.76
CA ILE A 101 -17.25 -11.15 -15.96
C ILE A 101 -18.63 -11.07 -15.27
N LEU A 102 -18.95 -9.93 -14.67
CA LEU A 102 -20.23 -9.76 -13.96
C LEU A 102 -21.42 -9.71 -14.92
N ASP A 103 -21.26 -9.13 -16.11
CA ASP A 103 -22.34 -8.93 -17.06
C ASP A 103 -22.58 -10.20 -17.96
N GLU A 104 -21.54 -11.00 -18.22
CA GLU A 104 -21.59 -12.11 -19.18
C GLU A 104 -21.44 -13.51 -18.55
N THR A 105 -21.34 -13.59 -17.21
CA THR A 105 -21.30 -14.87 -16.48
C THR A 105 -22.21 -14.86 -15.27
N ASP A 106 -22.54 -16.07 -14.75
CA ASP A 106 -23.31 -16.23 -13.50
C ASP A 106 -22.45 -15.93 -12.24
N THR A 107 -21.27 -15.36 -12.37
CA THR A 107 -20.39 -15.04 -11.24
C THR A 107 -20.88 -13.80 -10.51
N ARG A 108 -21.04 -13.90 -9.18
CA ARG A 108 -21.50 -12.79 -8.35
C ARG A 108 -20.31 -12.01 -7.81
N SER A 109 -20.50 -10.73 -7.52
CA SER A 109 -19.50 -9.85 -6.91
C SER A 109 -18.83 -10.48 -5.67
N GLU A 110 -19.62 -11.13 -4.81
CA GLU A 110 -19.14 -11.80 -3.60
C GLU A 110 -18.19 -12.98 -3.85
N ASP A 111 -18.16 -13.50 -5.07
CA ASP A 111 -17.32 -14.60 -5.52
C ASP A 111 -16.07 -14.13 -6.27
N LEU A 112 -15.93 -12.81 -6.53
CA LEU A 112 -14.77 -12.23 -7.20
C LEU A 112 -13.73 -11.71 -6.21
N GLU A 113 -12.46 -12.02 -6.50
CA GLU A 113 -11.29 -11.53 -5.77
C GLU A 113 -10.24 -11.01 -6.75
N TRP A 114 -9.49 -9.99 -6.36
CA TRP A 114 -8.35 -9.48 -7.13
C TRP A 114 -7.02 -9.86 -6.47
N HIS A 115 -6.05 -10.25 -7.30
CA HIS A 115 -4.64 -10.46 -6.91
C HIS A 115 -3.74 -9.86 -7.97
N GLY A 116 -2.78 -9.02 -7.57
CA GLY A 116 -1.89 -8.35 -8.51
C GLY A 116 -0.45 -8.32 -8.06
N HIS A 117 0.44 -7.92 -9.00
CA HIS A 117 1.85 -7.65 -8.78
C HIS A 117 2.22 -6.22 -9.18
N ASN A 118 3.31 -5.72 -8.60
CA ASN A 118 3.68 -4.29 -8.66
C ASN A 118 4.72 -3.94 -9.74
N ASP A 119 4.86 -4.79 -10.74
CA ASP A 119 5.90 -4.64 -11.77
C ASP A 119 5.85 -3.28 -12.51
N PHE A 120 4.70 -2.64 -12.54
CA PHE A 120 4.48 -1.32 -13.16
C PHE A 120 3.95 -0.26 -12.18
N HIS A 121 4.21 -0.39 -10.87
CA HIS A 121 3.81 0.57 -9.83
C HIS A 121 2.30 0.88 -9.76
N LYS A 122 1.42 -0.05 -10.17
CA LYS A 122 -0.03 0.16 -10.17
C LYS A 122 -0.81 -0.80 -9.27
N VAL A 123 -0.12 -1.65 -8.53
CA VAL A 123 -0.76 -2.76 -7.83
C VAL A 123 -1.81 -2.31 -6.81
N LEU A 124 -1.54 -1.23 -6.05
CA LEU A 124 -2.49 -0.67 -5.09
C LEU A 124 -3.70 -0.07 -5.83
N ALA A 125 -3.45 0.78 -6.82
CA ALA A 125 -4.52 1.40 -7.62
C ALA A 125 -5.39 0.35 -8.33
N ASN A 126 -4.80 -0.73 -8.86
CA ASN A 126 -5.53 -1.83 -9.47
C ASN A 126 -6.40 -2.58 -8.45
N GLY A 127 -5.90 -2.81 -7.22
CA GLY A 127 -6.66 -3.43 -6.15
C GLY A 127 -7.86 -2.60 -5.72
N VAL A 128 -7.66 -1.32 -5.48
CA VAL A 128 -8.73 -0.37 -5.13
C VAL A 128 -9.76 -0.26 -6.27
N CYS A 129 -9.29 -0.16 -7.50
CA CYS A 129 -10.15 -0.19 -8.68
C CYS A 129 -10.99 -1.47 -8.74
N ALA A 130 -10.39 -2.63 -8.43
CA ALA A 130 -11.12 -3.89 -8.42
C ALA A 130 -12.26 -3.89 -7.39
N TRP A 131 -12.08 -3.35 -6.20
CA TRP A 131 -13.16 -3.16 -5.23
C TRP A 131 -14.28 -2.28 -5.78
N LEU A 132 -13.93 -1.13 -6.34
CA LEU A 132 -14.92 -0.16 -6.85
C LEU A 132 -15.76 -0.72 -8.01
N TYR A 133 -15.21 -1.67 -8.76
CA TYR A 133 -15.89 -2.29 -9.90
C TYR A 133 -16.52 -3.65 -9.62
N GLY A 134 -16.44 -4.16 -8.39
CA GLY A 134 -17.27 -5.28 -7.95
C GLY A 134 -16.52 -6.51 -7.43
N CYS A 135 -15.20 -6.48 -7.25
CA CYS A 135 -14.55 -7.53 -6.46
C CYS A 135 -14.88 -7.37 -4.98
N SER A 136 -15.24 -8.46 -4.31
CA SER A 136 -15.51 -8.46 -2.86
C SER A 136 -14.23 -8.43 -2.02
N ALA A 137 -13.09 -8.82 -2.59
CA ALA A 137 -11.82 -8.89 -1.87
C ALA A 137 -10.63 -8.54 -2.76
N VAL A 138 -9.60 -7.97 -2.14
CA VAL A 138 -8.27 -7.81 -2.71
C VAL A 138 -7.27 -8.59 -1.86
N ASN A 139 -6.44 -9.39 -2.51
CA ASN A 139 -5.38 -10.13 -1.85
C ASN A 139 -4.11 -9.27 -1.79
N GLY A 140 -3.67 -8.94 -0.59
CA GLY A 140 -2.49 -8.14 -0.31
C GLY A 140 -1.56 -8.78 0.71
N THR A 141 -0.39 -8.15 0.91
CA THR A 141 0.61 -8.53 1.90
C THR A 141 1.14 -7.29 2.61
N PHE A 142 1.60 -7.42 3.85
CA PHE A 142 2.27 -6.31 4.52
C PHE A 142 3.52 -5.87 3.74
N LEU A 143 3.71 -4.56 3.62
CA LEU A 143 4.81 -3.93 2.88
C LEU A 143 4.85 -4.32 1.39
N GLY A 144 3.78 -4.88 0.86
CA GLY A 144 3.77 -5.48 -0.46
C GLY A 144 4.72 -6.67 -0.59
N PHE A 145 5.14 -7.30 0.52
CA PHE A 145 6.09 -8.41 0.53
C PHE A 145 5.64 -9.55 -0.36
N GLY A 146 6.44 -9.93 -1.36
CA GLY A 146 6.07 -10.96 -2.33
C GLY A 146 7.12 -11.17 -3.41
N GLU A 147 6.78 -11.93 -4.43
CA GLU A 147 7.67 -12.19 -5.56
C GLU A 147 7.95 -10.92 -6.37
N ARG A 148 9.15 -10.84 -6.95
CA ARG A 148 9.63 -9.74 -7.81
C ARG A 148 9.46 -8.37 -7.13
N THR A 149 8.48 -7.58 -7.58
CA THR A 149 8.18 -6.22 -7.10
C THR A 149 7.09 -6.17 -6.04
N GLY A 150 6.54 -7.33 -5.67
CA GLY A 150 5.58 -7.51 -4.58
C GLY A 150 4.11 -7.43 -4.98
N ASN A 151 3.27 -7.49 -3.96
CA ASN A 151 1.81 -7.52 -4.01
C ASN A 151 1.19 -6.19 -3.56
N PRO A 152 -0.14 -6.03 -3.58
CA PRO A 152 -0.78 -4.86 -2.97
C PRO A 152 -0.40 -4.73 -1.49
N PRO A 153 0.14 -3.59 -1.05
CA PRO A 153 0.47 -3.38 0.35
C PRO A 153 -0.81 -3.27 1.19
N VAL A 154 -0.96 -4.15 2.18
CA VAL A 154 -2.17 -4.21 3.05
C VAL A 154 -2.38 -2.89 3.77
N GLU A 155 -1.32 -2.24 4.24
CA GLU A 155 -1.39 -0.93 4.88
C GLU A 155 -2.03 0.12 3.96
N GLY A 156 -1.68 0.13 2.69
CA GLY A 156 -2.30 1.01 1.69
C GLY A 156 -3.78 0.65 1.46
N LEU A 157 -4.10 -0.64 1.30
CA LEU A 157 -5.46 -1.10 1.11
C LEU A 157 -6.37 -0.75 2.29
N VAL A 158 -5.87 -0.83 3.53
CA VAL A 158 -6.64 -0.48 4.74
C VAL A 158 -6.99 1.02 4.74
N PHE A 159 -6.02 1.89 4.48
CA PHE A 159 -6.28 3.34 4.44
C PHE A 159 -7.19 3.73 3.26
N ASP A 160 -7.03 3.11 2.10
CA ASP A 160 -7.93 3.33 0.96
C ASP A 160 -9.37 2.86 1.29
N TRP A 161 -9.52 1.69 1.94
CA TRP A 161 -10.81 1.19 2.40
C TRP A 161 -11.49 2.17 3.37
N MET A 162 -10.75 2.66 4.36
CA MET A 162 -11.25 3.66 5.32
C MET A 162 -11.68 4.94 4.61
N GLY A 163 -10.88 5.42 3.65
CA GLY A 163 -11.19 6.62 2.86
C GLY A 163 -12.42 6.47 1.96
N ILE A 164 -12.61 5.30 1.36
CA ILE A 164 -13.75 5.01 0.45
C ILE A 164 -15.05 4.83 1.24
N THR A 165 -14.99 4.10 2.34
CA THR A 165 -16.19 3.71 3.08
C THR A 165 -16.57 4.66 4.21
N GLY A 166 -15.63 5.45 4.71
CA GLY A 166 -15.77 6.24 5.94
C GLY A 166 -15.83 5.37 7.21
N ILE A 167 -15.56 4.06 7.10
CA ILE A 167 -15.57 3.15 8.26
C ILE A 167 -14.20 3.14 8.90
N HIS A 168 -14.13 3.60 10.14
CA HIS A 168 -12.92 3.64 10.95
C HIS A 168 -13.00 2.72 12.17
N ASP A 169 -14.21 2.41 12.62
CA ASP A 169 -14.43 1.63 13.83
C ASP A 169 -14.06 0.15 13.63
N GLY A 170 -13.41 -0.41 14.65
CA GLY A 170 -13.02 -1.82 14.66
C GLY A 170 -11.73 -2.13 13.88
N ILE A 171 -11.07 -1.11 13.31
CA ILE A 171 -9.78 -1.26 12.60
C ILE A 171 -8.67 -0.66 13.46
N ASP A 172 -7.79 -1.50 13.98
CA ASP A 172 -6.58 -1.04 14.69
C ASP A 172 -5.42 -0.84 13.70
N THR A 173 -5.29 0.36 13.17
CA THR A 173 -4.22 0.71 12.24
C THR A 173 -2.86 0.87 12.92
N THR A 174 -2.79 0.96 14.27
CA THR A 174 -1.52 1.03 14.99
C THR A 174 -0.71 -0.25 14.84
N ALA A 175 -1.38 -1.39 14.58
CA ALA A 175 -0.76 -2.67 14.27
C ALA A 175 0.15 -2.61 13.01
N ILE A 176 -0.06 -1.65 12.11
CA ILE A 176 0.81 -1.42 10.94
C ILE A 176 2.22 -1.05 11.38
N THR A 177 2.36 -0.19 12.40
CA THR A 177 3.65 0.19 12.96
C THR A 177 4.33 -1.00 13.65
N ASP A 178 3.58 -1.76 14.45
CA ASP A 178 4.11 -2.93 15.14
C ASP A 178 4.58 -4.01 14.13
N MET A 179 3.84 -4.20 13.05
CA MET A 179 4.21 -5.12 11.97
C MET A 179 5.48 -4.66 11.24
N ALA A 180 5.62 -3.36 10.96
CA ALA A 180 6.82 -2.82 10.34
C ALA A 180 8.06 -3.02 11.23
N GLU A 181 7.92 -2.86 12.55
CA GLU A 181 8.99 -3.15 13.50
C GLU A 181 9.36 -4.64 13.52
N PHE A 182 8.37 -5.54 13.47
CA PHE A 182 8.61 -6.97 13.33
C PHE A 182 9.41 -7.29 12.06
N PHE A 183 9.01 -6.74 10.90
CA PHE A 183 9.75 -6.93 9.65
C PHE A 183 11.19 -6.43 9.71
N ARG A 184 11.44 -5.31 10.38
CA ARG A 184 12.81 -4.79 10.58
C ARG A 184 13.64 -5.69 11.49
N LYS A 185 13.10 -6.08 12.65
CA LYS A 185 13.84 -6.74 13.71
C LYS A 185 14.00 -8.25 13.50
N GLU A 186 12.90 -8.92 13.14
CA GLU A 186 12.85 -10.37 13.08
C GLU A 186 13.16 -10.92 11.67
N ILE A 187 12.78 -10.17 10.63
CA ILE A 187 12.97 -10.57 9.23
C ILE A 187 14.20 -9.87 8.62
N ASN A 188 14.72 -8.82 9.27
CA ASN A 188 15.78 -7.96 8.75
C ASN A 188 15.42 -7.39 7.34
N TYR A 189 14.15 -7.05 7.13
CA TYR A 189 13.66 -6.54 5.87
C TYR A 189 13.97 -5.04 5.73
N PRO A 190 14.66 -4.61 4.66
CA PRO A 190 15.04 -3.22 4.47
C PRO A 190 13.83 -2.38 4.03
N ILE A 191 13.21 -1.66 4.97
CA ILE A 191 12.12 -0.73 4.66
C ILE A 191 12.73 0.62 4.26
N PRO A 192 12.49 1.14 3.04
CA PRO A 192 12.95 2.46 2.63
C PRO A 192 12.46 3.56 3.60
N ALA A 193 13.30 4.55 3.88
CA ALA A 193 12.98 5.61 4.84
C ALA A 193 11.71 6.40 4.47
N ASN A 194 11.44 6.54 3.18
CA ASN A 194 10.26 7.22 2.62
C ASN A 194 9.09 6.29 2.25
N TYR A 195 9.13 5.02 2.68
CA TYR A 195 8.03 4.10 2.39
C TYR A 195 6.74 4.59 3.06
N PRO A 196 5.60 4.66 2.33
CA PRO A 196 4.34 5.14 2.89
C PRO A 196 3.95 4.45 4.21
N PHE A 197 3.45 5.20 5.17
CA PHE A 197 2.96 4.78 6.49
C PHE A 197 4.03 4.24 7.46
N VAL A 198 5.06 3.54 6.98
CA VAL A 198 5.98 2.78 7.83
C VAL A 198 7.45 3.20 7.73
N GLY A 199 7.85 3.92 6.70
CA GLY A 199 9.21 4.45 6.55
C GLY A 199 9.59 5.36 7.72
N MET A 200 10.87 5.49 8.04
CA MET A 200 11.32 6.31 9.16
C MET A 200 11.01 7.80 8.96
N ASP A 201 10.96 8.23 7.70
CA ASP A 201 10.77 9.63 7.28
C ASP A 201 9.45 9.87 6.54
N PHE A 202 8.50 8.92 6.54
CA PHE A 202 7.29 9.02 5.72
C PHE A 202 6.43 10.26 6.05
N ASN A 203 6.45 10.71 7.31
CA ASN A 203 5.72 11.87 7.82
C ASN A 203 6.67 13.01 8.26
N THR A 204 7.89 13.05 7.70
CA THR A 204 8.89 14.05 8.04
C THR A 204 8.86 15.21 7.05
N THR A 205 8.57 16.41 7.52
CA THR A 205 8.70 17.64 6.73
C THR A 205 10.08 18.27 6.87
N ARG A 206 10.56 18.96 5.82
CA ARG A 206 11.90 19.58 5.79
C ARG A 206 11.87 21.09 5.53
N ALA A 207 10.77 21.62 5.01
CA ALA A 207 10.65 23.03 4.70
C ALA A 207 10.24 23.85 5.92
N GLY A 208 10.92 24.98 6.18
CA GLY A 208 10.63 25.85 7.33
C GLY A 208 9.20 26.39 7.33
N ILE A 209 8.62 26.68 6.16
CA ILE A 209 7.22 27.11 6.02
C ILE A 209 6.24 26.01 6.46
N HIS A 210 6.56 24.74 6.20
CA HIS A 210 5.76 23.62 6.65
C HIS A 210 5.82 23.46 8.17
N ALA A 211 7.01 23.62 8.78
CA ALA A 211 7.16 23.57 10.21
C ALA A 211 6.36 24.70 10.91
N ASP A 212 6.38 25.93 10.36
CA ASP A 212 5.55 27.04 10.87
C ASP A 212 4.03 26.74 10.75
N GLY A 213 3.63 26.05 9.70
CA GLY A 213 2.25 25.57 9.54
C GLY A 213 1.86 24.55 10.61
N LEU A 214 2.72 23.55 10.85
CA LEU A 214 2.48 22.52 11.88
C LEU A 214 2.37 23.10 13.28
N THR A 215 3.11 24.18 13.61
CA THR A 215 2.98 24.86 14.91
C THR A 215 1.62 25.56 15.09
N LYS A 216 0.95 25.90 14.01
CA LYS A 216 -0.38 26.53 14.03
C LYS A 216 -1.50 25.51 14.10
N ASN A 217 -1.42 24.50 13.25
CA ASN A 217 -2.31 23.33 13.24
C ASN A 217 -1.63 22.22 12.43
N GLU A 218 -1.51 21.03 12.99
CA GLU A 218 -0.88 19.88 12.30
C GLU A 218 -1.60 19.50 11.01
N GLU A 219 -2.93 19.67 10.93
CA GLU A 219 -3.72 19.37 9.74
C GLU A 219 -3.30 20.16 8.49
N ILE A 220 -2.55 21.27 8.64
CA ILE A 220 -2.11 22.08 7.51
C ILE A 220 -1.12 21.31 6.62
N TYR A 221 -0.21 20.52 7.24
CA TYR A 221 0.86 19.82 6.53
C TYR A 221 1.07 18.37 6.96
N ASN A 222 0.29 17.86 7.89
CA ASN A 222 0.26 16.44 8.16
C ASN A 222 -0.71 15.75 7.18
N ILE A 223 -0.33 14.59 6.66
CA ILE A 223 -1.14 13.84 5.70
C ILE A 223 -2.47 13.38 6.31
N PHE A 224 -2.46 13.08 7.60
CA PHE A 224 -3.58 12.76 8.50
C PHE A 224 -3.02 12.72 9.93
N ASP A 225 -3.83 12.48 10.94
CA ASP A 225 -3.38 12.31 12.32
C ASP A 225 -2.56 11.01 12.47
N THR A 226 -1.25 11.11 12.16
CA THR A 226 -0.34 9.96 12.14
C THR A 226 0.00 9.43 13.53
N GLU A 227 -0.17 10.25 14.58
CA GLU A 227 -0.03 9.80 15.96
C GLU A 227 -1.20 8.89 16.36
N LYS A 228 -2.42 9.34 16.11
CA LYS A 228 -3.64 8.57 16.40
C LYS A 228 -3.69 7.24 15.66
N TYR A 229 -3.46 7.27 14.33
CA TYR A 229 -3.65 6.09 13.48
C TYR A 229 -2.44 5.16 13.44
N LEU A 230 -1.24 5.65 13.69
CA LEU A 230 0.00 4.86 13.53
C LEU A 230 0.93 4.92 14.75
N LYS A 231 0.59 5.63 15.84
CA LYS A 231 1.49 5.93 16.96
C LYS A 231 2.79 6.61 16.50
N ARG A 232 2.71 7.43 15.48
CA ARG A 232 3.87 8.08 14.84
C ARG A 232 3.62 9.57 14.67
N PRO A 233 4.03 10.39 15.65
CA PRO A 233 3.86 11.84 15.57
C PRO A 233 4.61 12.42 14.35
N CYS A 234 4.10 13.53 13.83
CA CYS A 234 4.71 14.25 12.74
C CYS A 234 6.11 14.75 13.12
N LYS A 235 7.06 14.67 12.19
CA LYS A 235 8.45 15.06 12.42
C LYS A 235 8.85 16.25 11.55
N VAL A 236 9.78 17.07 12.07
CA VAL A 236 10.45 18.11 11.31
C VAL A 236 11.94 17.81 11.29
N ALA A 237 12.49 17.60 10.10
CA ALA A 237 13.94 17.48 9.92
C ALA A 237 14.57 18.87 9.79
N ILE A 238 15.70 19.06 10.43
CA ILE A 238 16.41 20.33 10.47
C ILE A 238 17.47 20.39 9.36
N SER A 239 17.43 21.49 8.60
CA SER A 239 18.39 21.79 7.52
C SER A 239 18.60 23.29 7.37
N ASN A 240 19.36 23.71 6.37
CA ASN A 240 19.53 25.14 6.03
C ASN A 240 18.21 25.84 5.65
N THR A 241 17.22 25.07 5.15
CA THR A 241 15.89 25.61 4.81
C THR A 241 14.96 25.72 6.02
N SER A 242 15.37 25.21 7.18
CA SER A 242 14.61 25.32 8.42
C SER A 242 14.79 26.72 9.01
N GLY A 243 13.68 27.45 9.20
CA GLY A 243 13.68 28.72 9.92
C GLY A 243 13.72 28.53 11.44
N LEU A 244 13.72 29.64 12.19
CA LEU A 244 13.65 29.60 13.68
C LEU A 244 12.43 28.81 14.20
N ALA A 245 11.30 28.89 13.48
CA ALA A 245 10.10 28.14 13.83
C ALA A 245 10.32 26.61 13.72
N GLY A 246 11.08 26.16 12.71
CA GLY A 246 11.41 24.72 12.55
C GLY A 246 12.28 24.22 13.70
N VAL A 247 13.29 25.00 14.11
CA VAL A 247 14.14 24.64 15.25
C VAL A 247 13.31 24.63 16.55
N ALA A 248 12.44 25.62 16.76
CA ALA A 248 11.56 25.68 17.92
C ALA A 248 10.62 24.46 17.99
N TYR A 249 9.98 24.13 16.86
CA TYR A 249 9.10 22.98 16.76
C TYR A 249 9.84 21.66 17.07
N TRP A 250 11.03 21.48 16.49
CA TRP A 250 11.83 20.28 16.77
C TRP A 250 12.13 20.13 18.26
N ILE A 251 12.51 21.24 18.94
CA ILE A 251 12.81 21.22 20.37
C ILE A 251 11.54 20.89 21.18
N GLN A 252 10.40 21.54 20.88
CA GLN A 252 9.13 21.28 21.56
C GLN A 252 8.68 19.83 21.41
N SER A 253 8.86 19.25 20.21
CA SER A 253 8.43 17.88 19.91
C SER A 253 9.33 16.80 20.53
N ASN A 254 10.61 17.10 20.77
CA ASN A 254 11.59 16.10 21.20
C ASN A 254 12.03 16.25 22.66
N ILE A 255 11.73 17.38 23.32
CA ILE A 255 12.10 17.62 24.72
C ILE A 255 10.84 17.80 25.56
N PRO A 256 10.44 16.79 26.36
CA PRO A 256 9.15 16.74 27.02
C PRO A 256 9.12 17.52 28.33
N LYS A 257 9.14 18.85 28.30
CA LYS A 257 8.97 19.68 29.51
C LYS A 257 7.76 20.63 29.48
N GLY A 258 6.89 20.55 28.46
CA GLY A 258 5.70 21.41 28.37
C GLY A 258 6.00 22.91 28.39
N ILE A 259 7.21 23.30 27.99
CA ILE A 259 7.66 24.67 27.93
C ILE A 259 7.32 25.23 26.55
N ASP A 260 6.52 26.28 26.52
CA ASP A 260 6.30 27.07 25.32
C ASP A 260 7.60 27.77 24.90
N ILE A 261 8.26 27.21 23.90
CA ILE A 261 9.54 27.73 23.40
C ILE A 261 9.27 28.68 22.24
N ARG A 262 9.38 29.96 22.50
CA ARG A 262 9.22 30.98 21.47
C ARG A 262 10.37 30.96 20.50
N LYS A 263 10.07 31.10 19.19
CA LYS A 263 11.06 31.09 18.09
C LYS A 263 12.14 32.19 18.18
N ASP A 264 11.90 33.25 18.95
CA ASP A 264 12.85 34.34 19.20
C ASP A 264 13.77 34.09 20.42
N ASN A 265 13.72 32.92 21.05
CA ASN A 265 14.63 32.53 22.12
C ASN A 265 16.10 32.60 21.65
N PRO A 266 17.01 33.25 22.39
CA PRO A 266 18.42 33.40 22.01
C PRO A 266 19.14 32.08 21.71
N GLY A 267 18.83 30.99 22.43
CA GLY A 267 19.38 29.66 22.19
C GLY A 267 18.98 29.13 20.81
N ILE A 268 17.71 29.31 20.41
CA ILE A 268 17.24 28.92 19.07
C ILE A 268 17.95 29.70 17.97
N VAL A 269 18.14 31.00 18.17
CA VAL A 269 18.88 31.86 17.23
C VAL A 269 20.31 31.36 17.07
N THR A 270 20.97 31.01 18.19
CA THR A 270 22.34 30.50 18.19
C THR A 270 22.44 29.16 17.47
N ILE A 271 21.52 28.22 17.73
CA ILE A 271 21.43 26.92 17.05
C ILE A 271 21.23 27.13 15.54
N LYS A 272 20.33 28.04 15.14
CA LYS A 272 20.09 28.34 13.72
C LYS A 272 21.34 28.91 13.03
N ASN A 273 22.06 29.81 13.69
CA ASN A 273 23.29 30.36 13.17
C ASN A 273 24.37 29.27 12.99
N TRP A 274 24.49 28.34 13.92
CA TRP A 274 25.38 27.20 13.81
C TRP A 274 25.01 26.32 12.61
N ILE A 275 23.71 26.02 12.42
CA ILE A 275 23.22 25.26 11.28
C ILE A 275 23.61 25.96 9.96
N ASP A 276 23.35 27.25 9.84
CA ASP A 276 23.67 28.01 8.63
C ASP A 276 25.18 28.01 8.31
N GLU A 277 26.00 28.04 9.33
CA GLU A 277 27.48 28.01 9.18
C GLU A 277 27.95 26.62 8.69
N GLU A 278 27.35 25.51 9.20
CA GLU A 278 27.67 24.16 8.71
C GLU A 278 27.38 24.02 7.22
N TYR A 279 26.22 24.55 6.75
CA TYR A 279 25.88 24.52 5.34
C TYR A 279 26.77 25.44 4.48
N ARG A 280 27.25 26.60 4.99
CA ARG A 280 28.23 27.41 4.32
C ARG A 280 29.56 26.69 4.17
N LYS A 281 29.93 25.83 5.10
CA LYS A 281 31.11 24.95 5.03
C LYS A 281 30.96 23.79 4.06
N GLY A 282 29.79 23.61 3.43
CA GLY A 282 29.55 22.59 2.40
C GLY A 282 28.75 21.36 2.88
N ARG A 283 28.11 21.42 4.03
CA ARG A 283 27.23 20.34 4.47
C ARG A 283 26.06 20.18 3.49
N THR A 284 25.72 18.92 3.13
CA THR A 284 24.61 18.56 2.23
C THR A 284 23.53 17.70 2.90
N THR A 285 23.80 17.19 4.11
CA THR A 285 22.88 16.33 4.87
C THR A 285 22.09 17.14 5.91
N THR A 286 20.90 16.65 6.29
CA THR A 286 20.15 17.21 7.43
C THR A 286 20.95 17.10 8.73
N ILE A 287 20.63 17.93 9.71
CA ILE A 287 21.17 17.80 11.07
C ILE A 287 20.51 16.58 11.72
N SER A 288 21.31 15.67 12.26
CA SER A 288 20.79 14.47 12.91
C SER A 288 20.12 14.78 14.27
N GLU A 289 19.28 13.88 14.74
CA GLU A 289 18.67 14.02 16.07
C GLU A 289 19.74 14.12 17.17
N GLU A 290 20.84 13.34 17.07
CA GLU A 290 21.94 13.37 18.04
C GLU A 290 22.66 14.72 18.03
N GLU A 291 22.92 15.31 16.87
CA GLU A 291 23.49 16.65 16.73
C GLU A 291 22.56 17.70 17.32
N MET A 292 21.26 17.60 17.03
CA MET A 292 20.28 18.54 17.60
C MET A 292 20.23 18.45 19.12
N PHE A 293 20.18 17.26 19.70
CA PHE A 293 20.22 17.11 21.17
C PHE A 293 21.49 17.68 21.77
N LYS A 294 22.64 17.51 21.11
CA LYS A 294 23.90 18.12 21.56
C LYS A 294 23.84 19.65 21.55
N LEU A 295 23.35 20.24 20.45
CA LEU A 295 23.20 21.68 20.31
C LEU A 295 22.24 22.27 21.36
N VAL A 296 21.10 21.59 21.60
CA VAL A 296 20.16 22.05 22.61
C VAL A 296 20.77 21.97 24.01
N ARG A 297 21.50 20.91 24.34
CA ARG A 297 22.20 20.82 25.64
C ARG A 297 23.25 21.91 25.82
N GLU A 298 23.92 22.27 24.75
CA GLU A 298 24.96 23.30 24.77
C GLU A 298 24.41 24.72 24.90
N TYR A 299 23.38 25.03 24.11
CA TYR A 299 22.84 26.40 23.99
C TYR A 299 21.55 26.69 24.76
N MET A 300 20.90 25.65 25.29
CA MET A 300 19.66 25.72 26.09
C MET A 300 19.70 24.69 27.22
N PRO A 301 20.71 24.66 28.07
CA PRO A 301 20.88 23.66 29.14
C PRO A 301 19.74 23.64 30.14
N GLU A 302 19.00 24.74 30.28
CA GLU A 302 17.82 24.86 31.16
C GLU A 302 16.67 23.91 30.76
N LEU A 303 16.72 23.33 29.58
CA LEU A 303 15.69 22.39 29.12
C LEU A 303 15.92 20.93 29.59
N PHE A 304 17.05 20.63 30.21
CA PHE A 304 17.43 19.31 30.74
C PHE A 304 17.58 19.35 32.26
#